data_cdded5b674a83c48f4b5f70e04a114f5
#
_entry.id   cdded5b674a83c48f4b5f70e04a114f5
#
_cell.length_a   1.000
_cell.length_b   1.000
_cell.length_c   1.000
_cell.angle_alpha   90.00
_cell.angle_beta   90.00
_cell.angle_gamma   90.00
#
_symmetry.space_group_name_H-M   'P 1'
#
loop_
_entity.id
_entity.type
_entity.pdbx_description
1 polymer ?
#
loop_
_entity_poly.entity_id
_entity_poly.type
_entity_poly.pdbx_seq_one_letter_code
_entity_poly.pdbx_strand_id
1 'polypeptide(L)'
;MSAASPPTLLDVFGILAPPSGAHGVGAGVFGFLTTRDARALRLVCRLCCADVAAARWLDAGTRITGSLAAWRACFPGARAANVEGRRDLTDADFAHLAGVKTLNMEQCTRITDAGLMHLRGIHTLDMSVCSGITDAGLAHLRGIHTLDMYGCARITDAGLAHLRGIHTLEMSFCPEITDAGLAHLTGIHKLSADDCTGITDAGLARFRSINSLM
;
A
#
# COMPACT_ATOMS: atom_id res chain seq x y z
N MET A 1 29.78 39.76 -12.76
CA MET A 1 29.93 38.77 -11.69
C MET A 1 28.78 37.79 -11.85
N SER A 2 29.07 36.65 -12.43
CA SER A 2 28.06 35.59 -12.63
C SER A 2 27.79 34.93 -11.30
N ALA A 3 26.53 34.94 -10.83
CA ALA A 3 26.13 34.22 -9.63
C ALA A 3 26.19 32.71 -9.95
N ALA A 4 27.08 32.01 -9.25
CA ALA A 4 27.17 30.56 -9.35
C ALA A 4 25.79 29.93 -8.94
N SER A 5 25.29 29.04 -9.76
CA SER A 5 24.08 28.26 -9.42
C SER A 5 24.32 27.50 -8.11
N PRO A 6 23.32 27.43 -7.21
CA PRO A 6 23.46 26.66 -5.98
C PRO A 6 23.77 25.20 -6.31
N PRO A 7 24.59 24.51 -5.48
CA PRO A 7 24.94 23.12 -5.70
C PRO A 7 23.70 22.24 -5.68
N THR A 8 23.62 21.29 -6.59
CA THR A 8 22.55 20.29 -6.66
C THR A 8 22.81 19.15 -5.66
N LEU A 9 21.81 18.36 -5.35
CA LEU A 9 21.96 17.13 -4.54
C LEU A 9 23.04 16.19 -5.10
N LEU A 10 23.20 16.16 -6.43
CA LEU A 10 24.22 15.38 -7.12
C LEU A 10 25.62 15.88 -6.82
N ASP A 11 25.80 17.19 -6.71
CA ASP A 11 27.09 17.81 -6.37
C ASP A 11 27.51 17.54 -4.92
N VAL A 12 26.52 17.49 -4.02
CA VAL A 12 26.76 17.28 -2.57
C VAL A 12 27.15 15.84 -2.25
N PHE A 13 26.65 14.86 -3.00
CA PHE A 13 26.89 13.43 -2.73
C PHE A 13 27.86 12.75 -3.72
N GLY A 14 28.48 13.50 -4.62
CA GLY A 14 29.47 12.95 -5.58
C GLY A 14 28.86 11.96 -6.60
N ILE A 15 27.55 12.01 -6.80
CA ILE A 15 26.88 11.18 -7.77
C ILE A 15 27.03 11.85 -9.13
N LEU A 16 27.77 11.20 -10.05
CA LEU A 16 27.98 11.70 -11.40
C LEU A 16 26.65 11.99 -12.12
N ALA A 17 26.53 13.22 -12.59
CA ALA A 17 25.38 13.61 -13.43
C ALA A 17 25.35 12.74 -14.70
N PRO A 18 24.20 12.24 -15.13
CA PRO A 18 24.08 11.58 -16.42
C PRO A 18 24.38 12.59 -17.55
N PRO A 19 24.87 12.11 -18.71
CA PRO A 19 25.19 12.98 -19.82
C PRO A 19 23.98 13.81 -20.25
N SER A 20 24.25 15.06 -20.55
CA SER A 20 23.32 16.11 -20.93
C SER A 20 22.28 15.63 -21.98
N GLY A 21 21.00 15.60 -21.61
CA GLY A 21 19.89 15.27 -22.53
C GLY A 21 18.66 14.64 -21.89
N ALA A 22 18.68 14.19 -20.63
CA ALA A 22 17.53 13.55 -20.01
C ALA A 22 16.78 14.53 -19.07
N HIS A 23 15.75 15.16 -19.58
CA HIS A 23 14.75 15.83 -18.76
C HIS A 23 13.98 14.74 -17.96
N GLY A 24 14.23 14.63 -16.64
CA GLY A 24 13.52 13.71 -15.77
C GLY A 24 14.34 12.97 -14.71
N VAL A 25 15.50 13.45 -14.32
CA VAL A 25 16.46 12.75 -13.43
C VAL A 25 16.03 12.73 -11.94
N GLY A 26 15.08 13.59 -11.53
CA GLY A 26 14.66 13.66 -10.11
C GLY A 26 13.96 12.40 -9.57
N ALA A 27 13.34 11.58 -10.41
CA ALA A 27 12.61 10.40 -9.95
C ALA A 27 13.50 9.16 -9.71
N GLY A 28 14.66 9.06 -10.39
CA GLY A 28 15.50 7.87 -10.34
C GLY A 28 16.33 7.74 -9.07
N VAL A 29 16.88 8.84 -8.56
CA VAL A 29 17.80 8.81 -7.40
C VAL A 29 17.05 8.57 -6.10
N PHE A 30 15.85 9.11 -5.96
CA PHE A 30 15.03 8.96 -4.75
C PHE A 30 14.32 7.60 -4.66
N GLY A 31 14.19 6.87 -5.76
CA GLY A 31 13.61 5.53 -5.78
C GLY A 31 14.40 4.48 -4.97
N PHE A 32 15.64 4.76 -4.61
CA PHE A 32 16.49 3.87 -3.82
C PHE A 32 16.64 4.30 -2.35
N LEU A 33 16.08 5.45 -1.95
CA LEU A 33 16.15 5.94 -0.59
C LEU A 33 14.96 5.47 0.23
N THR A 34 15.22 5.02 1.45
CA THR A 34 14.15 4.74 2.41
C THR A 34 13.58 6.04 2.96
N THR A 35 12.39 5.99 3.54
CA THR A 35 11.77 7.13 4.24
C THR A 35 12.67 7.67 5.36
N ARG A 36 13.47 6.79 5.97
CA ARG A 36 14.45 7.16 7.00
C ARG A 36 15.57 8.02 6.43
N ASP A 37 16.15 7.61 5.30
CA ASP A 37 17.23 8.33 4.62
C ASP A 37 16.76 9.69 4.12
N ALA A 38 15.56 9.75 3.55
CA ALA A 38 14.95 10.97 3.09
C ALA A 38 14.69 11.97 4.23
N ARG A 39 14.28 11.49 5.41
CA ARG A 39 14.14 12.33 6.60
C ARG A 39 15.47 12.90 7.06
N ALA A 40 16.53 12.10 7.04
CA ALA A 40 17.87 12.56 7.37
C ALA A 40 18.35 13.64 6.39
N LEU A 41 18.15 13.45 5.08
CA LEU A 41 18.51 14.45 4.05
C LEU A 41 17.78 15.79 4.25
N ARG A 42 16.50 15.78 4.62
CA ARG A 42 15.73 17.01 4.89
C ARG A 42 16.28 17.81 6.08
N LEU A 43 16.87 17.14 7.07
CA LEU A 43 17.47 17.79 8.22
C LEU A 43 18.83 18.45 7.87
N VAL A 44 19.48 17.98 6.82
CA VAL A 44 20.83 18.45 6.44
C VAL A 44 20.79 19.67 5.52
N CYS A 45 19.77 19.83 4.67
CA CYS A 45 19.78 20.88 3.65
C CYS A 45 18.39 21.36 3.25
N ARG A 46 18.16 22.69 3.22
CA ARG A 46 16.88 23.28 2.78
C ARG A 46 16.57 23.00 1.30
N LEU A 47 17.58 22.87 0.44
CA LEU A 47 17.41 22.52 -0.98
C LEU A 47 16.90 21.09 -1.12
N CYS A 48 17.46 20.14 -0.37
CA CYS A 48 16.99 18.76 -0.33
C CYS A 48 15.53 18.67 0.15
N CYS A 49 15.04 19.61 0.97
CA CYS A 49 13.65 19.62 1.41
C CYS A 49 12.65 19.74 0.26
N ALA A 50 12.89 20.61 -0.71
CA ALA A 50 11.98 20.81 -1.84
C ALA A 50 11.96 19.59 -2.76
N ASP A 51 13.13 19.03 -3.08
CA ASP A 51 13.25 17.86 -3.96
C ASP A 51 12.66 16.60 -3.33
N VAL A 52 12.92 16.38 -2.03
CA VAL A 52 12.32 15.28 -1.27
C VAL A 52 10.78 15.41 -1.20
N ALA A 53 10.26 16.63 -1.02
CA ALA A 53 8.83 16.86 -0.97
C ALA A 53 8.16 16.64 -2.35
N ALA A 54 8.86 16.91 -3.46
CA ALA A 54 8.36 16.71 -4.82
C ALA A 54 8.45 15.25 -5.28
N ALA A 55 9.29 14.42 -4.64
CA ALA A 55 9.51 13.04 -5.03
C ALA A 55 8.27 12.16 -4.78
N ARG A 56 8.04 11.20 -5.68
CA ARG A 56 7.04 10.13 -5.48
C ARG A 56 7.70 9.01 -4.66
N TRP A 57 7.48 9.01 -3.36
CA TRP A 57 8.01 8.00 -2.46
C TRP A 57 7.28 6.68 -2.63
N LEU A 58 8.03 5.61 -2.91
CA LEU A 58 7.53 4.25 -3.11
C LEU A 58 7.99 3.29 -1.99
N ASP A 59 8.57 3.83 -0.92
CA ASP A 59 9.07 3.03 0.19
C ASP A 59 7.91 2.50 1.04
N ALA A 60 7.59 1.22 0.85
CA ALA A 60 6.67 0.45 1.68
C ALA A 60 7.40 -0.36 2.77
N GLY A 61 8.74 -0.39 2.77
CA GLY A 61 9.52 -1.19 3.70
C GLY A 61 9.76 -0.49 5.04
N THR A 62 9.87 0.84 5.05
CA THR A 62 10.13 1.58 6.30
C THR A 62 8.84 1.87 7.04
N ARG A 63 8.70 1.28 8.24
CA ARG A 63 7.56 1.52 9.12
C ARG A 63 7.52 2.96 9.64
N ILE A 64 6.36 3.60 9.49
CA ILE A 64 6.09 4.94 10.01
C ILE A 64 5.76 4.85 11.50
N THR A 65 6.62 5.38 12.37
CA THR A 65 6.45 5.30 13.83
C THR A 65 5.89 6.59 14.44
N GLY A 66 5.91 7.70 13.69
CA GLY A 66 5.43 9.01 14.14
C GLY A 66 4.00 9.32 13.70
N SER A 67 3.60 10.58 13.87
CA SER A 67 2.31 11.09 13.39
C SER A 67 2.21 10.98 11.86
N LEU A 68 1.09 10.45 11.35
CA LEU A 68 0.83 10.37 9.91
C LEU A 68 0.67 11.78 9.30
N ALA A 69 0.14 12.74 10.04
CA ALA A 69 0.08 14.14 9.61
C ALA A 69 1.48 14.72 9.36
N ALA A 70 2.41 14.51 10.31
CA ALA A 70 3.79 14.96 10.15
C ALA A 70 4.51 14.21 9.03
N TRP A 71 4.26 12.91 8.88
CA TRP A 71 4.80 12.13 7.76
C TRP A 71 4.29 12.65 6.41
N ARG A 72 2.98 12.88 6.27
CA ARG A 72 2.40 13.41 5.02
C ARG A 72 2.93 14.82 4.69
N ALA A 73 3.10 15.68 5.70
CA ALA A 73 3.71 16.99 5.50
C ALA A 73 5.16 16.88 5.01
N CYS A 74 5.89 15.85 5.45
CA CYS A 74 7.23 15.57 4.97
C CYS A 74 7.25 14.96 3.56
N PHE A 75 6.28 14.12 3.21
CA PHE A 75 6.23 13.34 1.97
C PHE A 75 4.89 13.51 1.26
N PRO A 76 4.56 14.71 0.78
CA PRO A 76 3.25 14.99 0.17
C PRO A 76 2.99 14.17 -1.09
N GLY A 77 4.04 13.81 -1.83
CA GLY A 77 3.99 12.96 -3.02
C GLY A 77 4.08 11.46 -2.77
N ALA A 78 4.06 10.99 -1.50
CA ALA A 78 4.20 9.59 -1.19
C ALA A 78 3.12 8.72 -1.82
N ARG A 79 3.55 7.61 -2.42
CA ARG A 79 2.69 6.61 -3.06
C ARG A 79 2.71 5.28 -2.32
N ALA A 80 3.64 5.09 -1.38
CA ALA A 80 3.70 3.91 -0.54
C ALA A 80 3.84 4.32 0.93
N ALA A 81 3.31 3.49 1.83
CA ALA A 81 3.39 3.67 3.27
C ALA A 81 3.36 2.31 3.98
N ASN A 82 3.98 2.25 5.16
CA ASN A 82 3.91 1.11 6.05
C ASN A 82 3.55 1.59 7.46
N VAL A 83 2.41 1.12 7.96
CA VAL A 83 1.90 1.41 9.31
C VAL A 83 1.64 0.12 10.10
N GLU A 84 2.26 -0.98 9.70
CA GLU A 84 2.16 -2.30 10.32
C GLU A 84 2.21 -2.23 11.85
N GLY A 85 1.31 -2.95 12.51
CA GLY A 85 1.24 -3.07 13.96
C GLY A 85 0.91 -1.77 14.73
N ARG A 86 0.52 -0.69 14.03
CA ARG A 86 0.15 0.59 14.65
C ARG A 86 -1.26 0.52 15.26
N ARG A 87 -1.32 0.11 16.52
CA ARG A 87 -2.58 0.02 17.29
C ARG A 87 -3.01 1.35 17.91
N ASP A 88 -2.23 2.39 17.76
CA ASP A 88 -2.52 3.77 18.21
C ASP A 88 -3.29 4.57 17.16
N LEU A 89 -3.24 4.16 15.87
CA LEU A 89 -3.94 4.84 14.79
C LEU A 89 -5.46 4.65 14.86
N THR A 90 -6.15 5.68 14.41
CA THR A 90 -7.61 5.73 14.26
C THR A 90 -7.99 5.97 12.81
N ASP A 91 -9.27 5.79 12.46
CA ASP A 91 -9.76 6.04 11.10
C ASP A 91 -9.47 7.46 10.61
N ALA A 92 -9.49 8.46 11.52
CA ALA A 92 -9.18 9.84 11.17
C ALA A 92 -7.73 10.04 10.70
N ASP A 93 -6.79 9.26 11.23
CA ASP A 93 -5.38 9.33 10.82
C ASP A 93 -5.19 8.86 9.37
N PHE A 94 -6.05 7.96 8.88
CA PHE A 94 -6.00 7.44 7.52
C PHE A 94 -6.31 8.48 6.45
N ALA A 95 -6.91 9.62 6.80
CA ALA A 95 -7.04 10.75 5.88
C ALA A 95 -5.66 11.23 5.34
N HIS A 96 -4.60 11.09 6.13
CA HIS A 96 -3.23 11.41 5.74
C HIS A 96 -2.60 10.39 4.77
N LEU A 97 -3.22 9.21 4.60
CA LEU A 97 -2.80 8.19 3.63
C LEU A 97 -3.53 8.31 2.28
N ALA A 98 -4.43 9.30 2.12
CA ALA A 98 -5.14 9.52 0.87
C ALA A 98 -4.18 9.64 -0.32
N GLY A 99 -4.49 8.92 -1.43
CA GLY A 99 -3.69 8.91 -2.64
C GLY A 99 -2.47 7.99 -2.64
N VAL A 100 -2.18 7.29 -1.54
CA VAL A 100 -1.21 6.19 -1.49
C VAL A 100 -1.68 5.06 -2.42
N LYS A 101 -0.74 4.38 -3.08
CA LYS A 101 -1.02 3.26 -3.99
C LYS A 101 -0.64 1.92 -3.41
N THR A 102 0.30 1.91 -2.48
CA THR A 102 0.74 0.70 -1.77
C THR A 102 0.74 0.99 -0.27
N LEU A 103 0.03 0.19 0.50
CA LEU A 103 -0.05 0.33 1.95
C LEU A 103 0.08 -1.03 2.62
N ASN A 104 0.97 -1.10 3.60
CA ASN A 104 0.94 -2.16 4.61
C ASN A 104 0.31 -1.59 5.89
N MET A 105 -0.82 -2.17 6.30
CA MET A 105 -1.51 -1.88 7.56
C MET A 105 -1.78 -3.15 8.38
N GLU A 106 -0.97 -4.18 8.17
CA GLU A 106 -1.07 -5.43 8.94
C GLU A 106 -1.20 -5.15 10.42
N GLN A 107 -2.09 -5.89 11.11
CA GLN A 107 -2.36 -5.76 12.54
C GLN A 107 -2.79 -4.37 13.05
N CYS A 108 -3.29 -3.49 12.18
CA CYS A 108 -3.90 -2.23 12.59
C CYS A 108 -5.33 -2.47 13.10
N THR A 109 -5.46 -3.12 14.26
CA THR A 109 -6.73 -3.68 14.78
C THR A 109 -7.78 -2.63 15.20
N ARG A 110 -7.43 -1.36 15.30
CA ARG A 110 -8.36 -0.27 15.63
C ARG A 110 -8.94 0.44 14.42
N ILE A 111 -8.43 0.12 13.22
CA ILE A 111 -8.97 0.67 11.98
C ILE A 111 -10.23 -0.09 11.62
N THR A 112 -11.25 0.66 11.23
CA THR A 112 -12.55 0.13 10.81
C THR A 112 -12.82 0.44 9.33
N ASP A 113 -14.00 0.06 8.85
CA ASP A 113 -14.45 0.36 7.49
C ASP A 113 -14.36 1.85 7.15
N ALA A 114 -14.55 2.73 8.16
CA ALA A 114 -14.46 4.18 7.98
C ALA A 114 -13.04 4.64 7.60
N GLY A 115 -11.99 3.96 8.09
CA GLY A 115 -10.60 4.25 7.68
C GLY A 115 -10.35 3.94 6.22
N LEU A 116 -10.94 2.84 5.69
CA LEU A 116 -10.76 2.42 4.31
C LEU A 116 -11.37 3.38 3.28
N MET A 117 -12.33 4.22 3.68
CA MET A 117 -12.89 5.24 2.78
C MET A 117 -11.84 6.22 2.24
N HIS A 118 -10.75 6.44 2.97
CA HIS A 118 -9.63 7.30 2.59
C HIS A 118 -8.66 6.64 1.59
N LEU A 119 -8.75 5.30 1.41
CA LEU A 119 -7.86 4.51 0.57
C LEU A 119 -8.44 4.24 -0.83
N ARG A 120 -9.46 4.99 -1.26
CA ARG A 120 -10.05 4.81 -2.59
C ARG A 120 -9.00 4.92 -3.69
N GLY A 121 -9.01 3.93 -4.59
CA GLY A 121 -8.06 3.85 -5.71
C GLY A 121 -6.66 3.39 -5.29
N ILE A 122 -6.52 2.78 -4.11
CA ILE A 122 -5.33 2.02 -3.75
C ILE A 122 -5.13 0.85 -4.72
N HIS A 123 -3.88 0.49 -4.98
CA HIS A 123 -3.54 -0.59 -5.92
C HIS A 123 -3.14 -1.87 -5.19
N THR A 124 -2.36 -1.73 -4.12
CA THR A 124 -1.86 -2.84 -3.31
C THR A 124 -2.09 -2.54 -1.84
N LEU A 125 -2.77 -3.42 -1.15
CA LEU A 125 -3.08 -3.29 0.28
C LEU A 125 -2.79 -4.60 0.99
N ASP A 126 -2.03 -4.52 2.06
CA ASP A 126 -1.95 -5.54 3.09
C ASP A 126 -2.72 -5.05 4.31
N MET A 127 -3.80 -5.74 4.63
CA MET A 127 -4.62 -5.52 5.82
C MET A 127 -4.76 -6.78 6.68
N SER A 128 -3.76 -7.64 6.61
CA SER A 128 -3.72 -8.90 7.35
C SER A 128 -4.03 -8.68 8.84
N VAL A 129 -4.84 -9.55 9.40
CA VAL A 129 -5.22 -9.53 10.84
C VAL A 129 -5.88 -8.20 11.29
N CYS A 130 -6.53 -7.48 10.37
CA CYS A 130 -7.30 -6.27 10.70
C CYS A 130 -8.73 -6.63 11.09
N SER A 131 -8.96 -6.98 12.37
CA SER A 131 -10.24 -7.45 12.89
C SER A 131 -11.38 -6.41 12.90
N GLY A 132 -11.08 -5.15 12.66
CA GLY A 132 -12.06 -4.06 12.60
C GLY A 132 -12.77 -3.92 11.25
N ILE A 133 -12.24 -4.59 10.19
CA ILE A 133 -12.74 -4.49 8.81
C ILE A 133 -13.82 -5.53 8.56
N THR A 134 -14.88 -5.11 7.84
CA THR A 134 -15.99 -5.95 7.39
C THR A 134 -16.23 -5.82 5.89
N ASP A 135 -17.26 -6.48 5.36
CA ASP A 135 -17.66 -6.38 3.96
C ASP A 135 -17.90 -4.94 3.49
N ALA A 136 -18.40 -4.07 4.40
CA ALA A 136 -18.66 -2.67 4.09
C ALA A 136 -17.34 -1.91 3.77
N GLY A 137 -16.24 -2.27 4.42
CA GLY A 137 -14.91 -1.71 4.15
C GLY A 137 -14.43 -2.05 2.74
N LEU A 138 -14.64 -3.30 2.29
CA LEU A 138 -14.23 -3.74 0.96
C LEU A 138 -14.94 -2.98 -0.17
N ALA A 139 -16.12 -2.40 0.07
CA ALA A 139 -16.81 -1.57 -0.91
C ALA A 139 -15.99 -0.32 -1.30
N HIS A 140 -15.09 0.16 -0.45
CA HIS A 140 -14.20 1.28 -0.73
C HIS A 140 -12.96 0.88 -1.57
N LEU A 141 -12.66 -0.42 -1.66
CA LEU A 141 -11.49 -0.99 -2.33
C LEU A 141 -11.78 -1.47 -3.76
N ARG A 142 -12.92 -1.08 -4.34
CA ARG A 142 -13.26 -1.48 -5.72
C ARG A 142 -12.16 -1.12 -6.70
N GLY A 143 -11.76 -2.09 -7.53
CA GLY A 143 -10.68 -1.94 -8.50
C GLY A 143 -9.28 -2.09 -7.92
N ILE A 144 -9.15 -2.57 -6.70
CA ILE A 144 -7.86 -2.96 -6.13
C ILE A 144 -7.25 -4.10 -6.97
N HIS A 145 -5.93 -4.06 -7.16
CA HIS A 145 -5.22 -5.06 -7.93
C HIS A 145 -4.68 -6.20 -7.06
N THR A 146 -4.10 -5.87 -5.91
CA THR A 146 -3.53 -6.83 -4.98
C THR A 146 -4.04 -6.56 -3.57
N LEU A 147 -4.62 -7.56 -2.94
CA LEU A 147 -5.11 -7.50 -1.57
C LEU A 147 -4.61 -8.69 -0.77
N ASP A 148 -4.01 -8.41 0.37
CA ASP A 148 -3.78 -9.37 1.43
C ASP A 148 -4.76 -9.07 2.58
N MET A 149 -5.63 -10.03 2.88
CA MET A 149 -6.59 -9.97 3.98
C MET A 149 -6.53 -11.24 4.86
N TYR A 150 -5.32 -11.82 4.96
CA TYR A 150 -5.07 -12.98 5.81
C TYR A 150 -5.67 -12.78 7.22
N GLY A 151 -6.42 -13.74 7.69
CA GLY A 151 -6.98 -13.72 9.04
C GLY A 151 -8.03 -12.63 9.31
N CYS A 152 -8.63 -12.03 8.27
CA CYS A 152 -9.73 -11.07 8.41
C CYS A 152 -11.07 -11.81 8.62
N ALA A 153 -11.31 -12.30 9.84
CA ALA A 153 -12.39 -13.21 10.18
C ALA A 153 -13.83 -12.62 10.07
N ARG A 154 -13.98 -11.32 9.80
CA ARG A 154 -15.30 -10.67 9.68
C ARG A 154 -15.71 -10.39 8.23
N ILE A 155 -14.90 -10.81 7.27
CA ILE A 155 -15.21 -10.71 5.85
C ILE A 155 -15.92 -11.98 5.42
N THR A 156 -17.04 -11.83 4.71
CA THR A 156 -17.89 -12.89 4.22
C THR A 156 -17.94 -12.93 2.69
N ASP A 157 -18.70 -13.86 2.13
CA ASP A 157 -18.94 -13.95 0.68
C ASP A 157 -19.46 -12.64 0.08
N ALA A 158 -20.23 -11.86 0.84
CA ALA A 158 -20.78 -10.58 0.38
C ALA A 158 -19.65 -9.54 0.14
N GLY A 159 -18.59 -9.57 0.95
CA GLY A 159 -17.43 -8.72 0.78
C GLY A 159 -16.69 -8.99 -0.54
N LEU A 160 -16.54 -10.26 -0.92
CA LEU A 160 -15.87 -10.65 -2.16
C LEU A 160 -16.56 -10.11 -3.43
N ALA A 161 -17.86 -9.83 -3.37
CA ALA A 161 -18.58 -9.21 -4.49
C ALA A 161 -18.02 -7.82 -4.87
N HIS A 162 -17.36 -7.13 -3.96
CA HIS A 162 -16.71 -5.82 -4.20
C HIS A 162 -15.33 -5.95 -4.86
N LEU A 163 -14.72 -7.15 -4.86
CA LEU A 163 -13.37 -7.42 -5.36
C LEU A 163 -13.36 -7.99 -6.78
N ARG A 164 -14.43 -7.80 -7.55
CA ARG A 164 -14.50 -8.28 -8.95
C ARG A 164 -13.36 -7.70 -9.77
N GLY A 165 -12.63 -8.57 -10.49
CA GLY A 165 -11.49 -8.20 -11.32
C GLY A 165 -10.18 -7.99 -10.53
N ILE A 166 -10.14 -8.39 -9.27
CA ILE A 166 -8.88 -8.44 -8.51
C ILE A 166 -7.90 -9.41 -9.19
N HIS A 167 -6.62 -9.04 -9.23
CA HIS A 167 -5.59 -9.86 -9.85
C HIS A 167 -4.95 -10.84 -8.86
N THR A 168 -4.65 -10.38 -7.64
CA THR A 168 -4.01 -11.19 -6.60
C THR A 168 -4.77 -11.02 -5.29
N LEU A 169 -5.18 -12.13 -4.69
CA LEU A 169 -5.87 -12.17 -3.41
C LEU A 169 -5.25 -13.23 -2.50
N GLU A 170 -4.83 -12.79 -1.32
CA GLU A 170 -4.52 -13.65 -0.17
C GLU A 170 -5.69 -13.53 0.82
N MET A 171 -6.35 -14.65 1.14
CA MET A 171 -7.49 -14.68 2.06
C MET A 171 -7.47 -15.90 2.98
N SER A 172 -6.28 -16.48 3.19
CA SER A 172 -6.14 -17.62 4.10
C SER A 172 -6.60 -17.27 5.52
N PHE A 173 -7.10 -18.24 6.23
CA PHE A 173 -7.68 -18.06 7.57
C PHE A 173 -8.90 -17.11 7.61
N CYS A 174 -9.72 -17.05 6.55
CA CYS A 174 -10.99 -16.32 6.53
C CYS A 174 -12.16 -17.31 6.63
N PRO A 175 -12.65 -17.65 7.83
CA PRO A 175 -13.57 -18.76 8.06
C PRO A 175 -15.00 -18.53 7.51
N GLU A 176 -15.41 -17.27 7.32
CA GLU A 176 -16.76 -16.91 6.86
C GLU A 176 -16.88 -16.87 5.32
N ILE A 177 -15.79 -17.19 4.60
CA ILE A 177 -15.79 -17.27 3.13
C ILE A 177 -16.04 -18.71 2.72
N THR A 178 -16.97 -18.87 1.75
CA THR A 178 -17.37 -20.16 1.22
C THR A 178 -17.21 -20.23 -0.31
N ASP A 179 -17.54 -21.38 -0.89
CA ASP A 179 -17.56 -21.56 -2.37
C ASP A 179 -18.46 -20.55 -3.08
N ALA A 180 -19.49 -20.01 -2.40
CA ALA A 180 -20.38 -19.00 -2.97
C ALA A 180 -19.63 -17.66 -3.18
N GLY A 181 -18.77 -17.27 -2.25
CA GLY A 181 -17.93 -16.08 -2.38
C GLY A 181 -16.94 -16.16 -3.54
N LEU A 182 -16.36 -17.33 -3.76
CA LEU A 182 -15.45 -17.58 -4.87
C LEU A 182 -16.07 -17.30 -6.25
N ALA A 183 -17.40 -17.38 -6.36
CA ALA A 183 -18.10 -17.08 -7.62
C ALA A 183 -17.91 -15.63 -8.09
N HIS A 184 -17.56 -14.71 -7.19
CA HIS A 184 -17.33 -13.29 -7.51
C HIS A 184 -15.91 -13.02 -8.05
N LEU A 185 -14.94 -13.93 -7.83
CA LEU A 185 -13.53 -13.77 -8.17
C LEU A 185 -13.24 -14.19 -9.63
N THR A 186 -13.91 -13.54 -10.58
CA THR A 186 -13.71 -13.82 -12.00
C THR A 186 -12.44 -13.13 -12.51
N GLY A 187 -11.58 -13.87 -13.23
CA GLY A 187 -10.37 -13.31 -13.83
C GLY A 187 -9.20 -13.14 -12.87
N ILE A 188 -9.27 -13.72 -11.67
CA ILE A 188 -8.15 -13.72 -10.74
C ILE A 188 -6.97 -14.52 -11.31
N HIS A 189 -5.73 -14.08 -11.03
CA HIS A 189 -4.51 -14.72 -11.51
C HIS A 189 -3.76 -15.45 -10.40
N LYS A 190 -3.86 -14.95 -9.17
CA LYS A 190 -3.23 -15.56 -8.01
C LYS A 190 -4.21 -15.55 -6.84
N LEU A 191 -4.45 -16.73 -6.27
CA LEU A 191 -5.34 -16.92 -5.12
C LEU A 191 -4.64 -17.80 -4.08
N SER A 192 -4.67 -17.35 -2.83
CA SER A 192 -4.34 -18.16 -1.67
C SER A 192 -5.54 -18.18 -0.74
N ALA A 193 -5.95 -19.36 -0.31
CA ALA A 193 -7.17 -19.61 0.47
C ALA A 193 -6.99 -20.75 1.48
N ASP A 194 -5.78 -20.89 2.02
CA ASP A 194 -5.47 -21.94 2.98
C ASP A 194 -6.29 -21.77 4.27
N ASP A 195 -6.68 -22.87 4.87
CA ASP A 195 -7.43 -22.88 6.13
C ASP A 195 -8.75 -22.07 6.11
N CYS A 196 -9.35 -21.86 4.93
CA CYS A 196 -10.72 -21.36 4.78
C CYS A 196 -11.71 -22.53 4.87
N THR A 197 -12.24 -22.80 6.06
CA THR A 197 -13.05 -23.99 6.35
C THR A 197 -14.34 -24.11 5.53
N GLY A 198 -14.85 -23.01 4.96
CA GLY A 198 -16.03 -22.97 4.10
C GLY A 198 -15.77 -23.23 2.61
N ILE A 199 -14.48 -23.33 2.22
CA ILE A 199 -14.07 -23.56 0.83
C ILE A 199 -13.78 -25.03 0.62
N THR A 200 -14.30 -25.59 -0.47
CA THR A 200 -14.14 -27.00 -0.83
C THR A 200 -13.33 -27.14 -2.13
N ASP A 201 -12.86 -28.38 -2.38
CA ASP A 201 -12.21 -28.72 -3.67
C ASP A 201 -13.12 -28.41 -4.88
N ALA A 202 -14.44 -28.48 -4.71
CA ALA A 202 -15.40 -28.15 -5.77
C ALA A 202 -15.38 -26.64 -6.07
N GLY A 203 -15.31 -25.77 -5.05
CA GLY A 203 -15.14 -24.34 -5.21
C GLY A 203 -13.83 -23.98 -5.89
N LEU A 204 -12.73 -24.61 -5.48
CA LEU A 204 -11.39 -24.39 -6.04
C LEU A 204 -11.22 -24.95 -7.44
N ALA A 205 -12.02 -25.95 -7.86
CA ALA A 205 -11.89 -26.60 -9.17
C ALA A 205 -11.96 -25.62 -10.34
N ARG A 206 -12.67 -24.49 -10.20
CA ARG A 206 -12.80 -23.43 -11.21
C ARG A 206 -11.52 -22.60 -11.39
N PHE A 207 -10.58 -22.66 -10.44
CA PHE A 207 -9.33 -21.92 -10.43
C PHE A 207 -8.12 -22.76 -10.86
N ARG A 208 -8.30 -24.01 -11.31
CA ARG A 208 -7.21 -24.90 -11.71
C ARG A 208 -6.34 -24.38 -12.87
N SER A 209 -6.83 -23.39 -13.61
CA SER A 209 -6.11 -22.75 -14.71
C SER A 209 -5.36 -21.47 -14.32
N ILE A 210 -5.43 -21.04 -13.06
CA ILE A 210 -4.70 -19.85 -12.61
C ILE A 210 -3.22 -20.18 -12.36
N ASN A 211 -2.36 -19.16 -12.50
CA ASN A 211 -0.90 -19.34 -12.44
C ASN A 211 -0.39 -19.74 -11.06
N SER A 212 -1.14 -19.51 -10.00
CA SER A 212 -0.78 -19.90 -8.63
C SER A 212 -2.05 -20.05 -7.79
N LEU A 213 -2.33 -21.29 -7.40
CA LEU A 213 -3.26 -21.66 -6.35
C LEU A 213 -2.41 -22.22 -5.20
N MET A 214 -2.42 -21.59 -4.06
CA MET A 214 -1.73 -22.04 -2.83
C MET A 214 -2.77 -22.15 -1.71
#